data_987cb715c2dd4d16651ffb6c1e750aec
#
_entry.id   987cb715c2dd4d16651ffb6c1e750aec
#
_cell.length_a   1.000
_cell.length_b   1.000
_cell.length_c   1.000
_cell.angle_alpha   90.00
_cell.angle_beta   90.00
_cell.angle_gamma   90.00
#
_symmetry.space_group_name_H-M   'P 1'
#
loop_
_entity.id
_entity.type
_entity.pdbx_description
1 polymer ?
#
loop_
_entity_poly.entity_id
_entity_poly.type
_entity_poly.pdbx_seq_one_letter_code
_entity_poly.pdbx_strand_id
1 'polypeptide(L)'
;VWSAVEGEQRFDNHVDKLLNYIRYWQASGESIKTSMRVKTRLEQLTESGLYTGGTLPYGYRLENKGRTNKRNKEVGDLVIDETAAEIVRLIFHKYVNEGYGAQRISRYLMEMNIRREDGSDFPNTTLVRMLKNRIYTGVIHNGDVESEPIPELQIIDPDTFERAQTLMKDRTMNRTGASANLRGRSLLVGNIYCGHCGNRLT
;
A
#
# COMPACT_ATOMS: atom_id res chain seq x y z
N VAL A 1 -17.17 0.41 -39.48
CA VAL A 1 -15.99 0.14 -38.61
C VAL A 1 -15.46 -1.25 -38.97
N TRP A 2 -14.14 -1.37 -39.15
CA TRP A 2 -13.46 -2.63 -39.48
C TRP A 2 -12.91 -3.30 -38.22
N SER A 3 -13.25 -4.57 -38.00
CA SER A 3 -12.64 -5.43 -37.00
C SER A 3 -11.65 -6.37 -37.67
N ALA A 4 -10.45 -6.59 -37.08
CA ALA A 4 -9.44 -7.50 -37.62
C ALA A 4 -9.89 -8.98 -37.64
N VAL A 5 -10.87 -9.35 -36.81
CA VAL A 5 -11.37 -10.72 -36.64
C VAL A 5 -12.70 -10.93 -37.37
N GLU A 6 -13.57 -9.93 -37.38
CA GLU A 6 -14.97 -10.05 -37.83
C GLU A 6 -15.27 -9.26 -39.12
N GLY A 7 -14.28 -8.55 -39.68
CA GLY A 7 -14.44 -7.76 -40.89
C GLY A 7 -15.25 -6.46 -40.70
N GLU A 8 -15.97 -6.05 -41.74
CA GLU A 8 -16.75 -4.80 -41.74
C GLU A 8 -17.95 -4.88 -40.81
N GLN A 9 -18.01 -4.03 -39.81
CA GLN A 9 -19.21 -3.87 -38.96
C GLN A 9 -20.10 -2.77 -39.50
N ARG A 10 -21.30 -3.11 -39.89
CA ARG A 10 -22.33 -2.21 -40.42
C ARG A 10 -23.29 -1.78 -39.29
N PHE A 11 -23.78 -0.55 -39.38
CA PHE A 11 -24.71 0.06 -38.42
C PHE A 11 -25.95 0.63 -39.09
N ASP A 12 -26.20 0.22 -40.33
CA ASP A 12 -27.21 0.84 -41.18
C ASP A 12 -28.63 0.40 -40.77
N ASN A 13 -28.82 -0.84 -40.34
CA ASN A 13 -30.08 -1.41 -39.94
C ASN A 13 -30.22 -1.58 -38.42
N HIS A 14 -31.45 -1.60 -37.92
CA HIS A 14 -31.75 -1.87 -36.51
C HIS A 14 -31.21 -3.24 -36.05
N VAL A 15 -31.25 -4.24 -36.95
CA VAL A 15 -30.74 -5.60 -36.71
C VAL A 15 -29.22 -5.58 -36.53
N ASP A 16 -28.51 -4.85 -37.37
CA ASP A 16 -27.04 -4.73 -37.29
C ASP A 16 -26.63 -4.03 -35.97
N LYS A 17 -27.35 -2.99 -35.57
CA LYS A 17 -27.13 -2.31 -34.29
C LYS A 17 -27.34 -3.26 -33.11
N LEU A 18 -28.41 -4.06 -33.15
CA LEU A 18 -28.70 -5.03 -32.09
C LEU A 18 -27.62 -6.12 -32.01
N LEU A 19 -27.21 -6.66 -33.15
CA LEU A 19 -26.13 -7.67 -33.21
C LEU A 19 -24.81 -7.12 -32.64
N ASN A 20 -24.46 -5.89 -33.04
CA ASN A 20 -23.27 -5.23 -32.49
C ASN A 20 -23.38 -5.00 -30.98
N TYR A 21 -24.57 -4.59 -30.49
CA TYR A 21 -24.81 -4.44 -29.05
C TYR A 21 -24.63 -5.76 -28.30
N ILE A 22 -25.14 -6.87 -28.81
CA ILE A 22 -25.00 -8.20 -28.21
C ILE A 22 -23.53 -8.62 -28.19
N ARG A 23 -22.78 -8.37 -29.27
CA ARG A 23 -21.30 -8.64 -29.32
C ARG A 23 -20.54 -7.86 -28.29
N TYR A 24 -20.78 -6.55 -28.14
CA TYR A 24 -20.15 -5.73 -27.11
C TYR A 24 -20.51 -6.19 -25.71
N TRP A 25 -21.78 -6.58 -25.50
CA TRP A 25 -22.22 -7.11 -24.22
C TRP A 25 -21.52 -8.43 -23.86
N GLN A 26 -21.38 -9.35 -24.83
CA GLN A 26 -20.64 -10.59 -24.64
C GLN A 26 -19.16 -10.34 -24.34
N ALA A 27 -18.49 -9.47 -25.10
CA ALA A 27 -17.08 -9.10 -24.86
C ALA A 27 -16.88 -8.46 -23.49
N SER A 28 -17.80 -7.58 -23.06
CA SER A 28 -17.80 -7.01 -21.71
C SER A 28 -17.97 -8.09 -20.65
N GLY A 29 -18.88 -9.04 -20.85
CA GLY A 29 -19.12 -10.15 -19.93
C GLY A 29 -17.89 -11.06 -19.77
N GLU A 30 -17.15 -11.32 -20.85
CA GLU A 30 -15.91 -12.09 -20.77
C GLU A 30 -14.79 -11.36 -20.00
N SER A 31 -14.68 -10.04 -20.19
CA SER A 31 -13.74 -9.20 -19.45
C SER A 31 -14.03 -9.25 -17.94
N ILE A 32 -15.30 -9.11 -17.57
CA ILE A 32 -15.74 -9.21 -16.16
C ILE A 32 -15.43 -10.59 -15.58
N LYS A 33 -15.76 -11.67 -16.29
CA LYS A 33 -15.46 -13.04 -15.85
C LYS A 33 -13.96 -13.26 -15.65
N THR A 34 -13.13 -12.74 -16.55
CA THR A 34 -11.67 -12.84 -16.44
C THR A 34 -11.16 -12.07 -15.22
N SER A 35 -11.65 -10.84 -15.01
CA SER A 35 -11.32 -10.04 -13.83
C SER A 35 -11.69 -10.77 -12.53
N MET A 36 -12.88 -11.36 -12.45
CA MET A 36 -13.31 -12.15 -11.30
C MET A 36 -12.41 -13.35 -11.03
N ARG A 37 -12.05 -14.12 -12.08
CA ARG A 37 -11.14 -15.26 -11.95
C ARG A 37 -9.77 -14.85 -11.42
N VAL A 38 -9.22 -13.72 -11.92
CA VAL A 38 -7.94 -13.19 -11.45
C VAL A 38 -8.06 -12.76 -9.98
N LYS A 39 -9.11 -12.03 -9.63
CA LYS A 39 -9.36 -11.60 -8.25
C LYS A 39 -9.43 -12.80 -7.30
N THR A 40 -10.29 -13.77 -7.59
CA THR A 40 -10.44 -14.99 -6.75
C THR A 40 -9.11 -15.76 -6.63
N ARG A 41 -8.32 -15.82 -7.69
CA ARG A 41 -7.01 -16.47 -7.63
C ARG A 41 -6.03 -15.73 -6.73
N LEU A 42 -6.01 -14.41 -6.77
CA LEU A 42 -5.16 -13.58 -5.91
C LEU A 42 -5.59 -13.71 -4.44
N GLU A 43 -6.90 -13.73 -4.16
CA GLU A 43 -7.47 -13.96 -2.84
C GLU A 43 -7.01 -15.31 -2.26
N GLN A 44 -7.15 -16.40 -3.03
CA GLN A 44 -6.69 -17.74 -2.63
C GLN A 44 -5.19 -17.79 -2.34
N LEU A 45 -4.36 -17.11 -3.14
CA LEU A 45 -2.92 -17.02 -2.88
C LEU A 45 -2.63 -16.27 -1.59
N THR A 46 -3.33 -15.17 -1.35
CA THR A 46 -3.20 -14.38 -0.12
C THR A 46 -3.58 -15.21 1.10
N GLU A 47 -4.73 -15.88 1.09
CA GLU A 47 -5.16 -16.78 2.18
C GLU A 47 -4.14 -17.89 2.45
N SER A 48 -3.49 -18.39 1.41
CA SER A 48 -2.41 -19.39 1.52
C SER A 48 -1.08 -18.80 2.01
N GLY A 49 -1.00 -17.51 2.33
CA GLY A 49 0.23 -16.83 2.75
C GLY A 49 1.28 -16.69 1.65
N LEU A 50 0.86 -16.74 0.39
CA LEU A 50 1.76 -16.66 -0.75
C LEU A 50 1.78 -15.25 -1.34
N TYR A 51 2.97 -14.78 -1.71
CA TYR A 51 3.11 -13.48 -2.35
C TYR A 51 2.40 -13.43 -3.70
N THR A 52 1.54 -12.45 -3.88
CA THR A 52 0.68 -12.31 -5.06
C THR A 52 1.33 -11.51 -6.19
N GLY A 53 2.54 -11.01 -5.99
CA GLY A 53 3.24 -10.14 -6.94
C GLY A 53 3.04 -8.65 -6.62
N GLY A 54 3.50 -7.79 -7.53
CA GLY A 54 3.47 -6.34 -7.38
C GLY A 54 4.82 -5.75 -6.98
N THR A 55 4.81 -4.55 -6.39
CA THR A 55 6.03 -3.91 -5.90
C THR A 55 6.51 -4.59 -4.64
N LEU A 56 7.75 -5.06 -4.66
CA LEU A 56 8.38 -5.68 -3.49
C LEU A 56 8.46 -4.69 -2.33
N PRO A 57 7.94 -5.03 -1.14
CA PRO A 57 8.08 -4.18 0.03
C PRO A 57 9.55 -4.12 0.48
N TYR A 58 10.02 -2.94 0.85
CA TYR A 58 11.37 -2.78 1.38
C TYR A 58 11.55 -3.58 2.68
N GLY A 59 12.68 -4.23 2.85
CA GLY A 59 12.93 -5.17 3.95
C GLY A 59 12.71 -6.63 3.59
N TYR A 60 12.28 -6.91 2.35
CA TYR A 60 12.08 -8.27 1.85
C TYR A 60 12.78 -8.46 0.51
N ARG A 61 13.14 -9.70 0.23
CA ARG A 61 13.63 -10.16 -1.07
C ARG A 61 12.79 -11.34 -1.55
N LEU A 62 12.83 -11.60 -2.86
CA LEU A 62 12.23 -12.79 -3.43
C LEU A 62 13.28 -13.91 -3.51
N GLU A 63 12.95 -15.07 -2.99
CA GLU A 63 13.76 -16.27 -3.08
C GLU A 63 12.97 -17.37 -3.78
N ASN A 64 13.63 -18.04 -4.71
CA ASN A 64 13.01 -19.16 -5.41
C ASN A 64 13.15 -20.43 -4.57
N LYS A 65 12.04 -20.88 -3.99
CA LYS A 65 11.96 -22.15 -3.24
C LYS A 65 11.53 -23.33 -4.12
N GLY A 66 11.74 -23.26 -5.45
CA GLY A 66 11.38 -24.31 -6.40
C GLY A 66 9.93 -24.33 -6.84
N ARG A 67 9.15 -23.29 -6.49
CA ARG A 67 7.76 -23.15 -6.92
C ARG A 67 7.69 -22.59 -8.34
N THR A 68 6.89 -23.21 -9.19
CA THR A 68 6.64 -22.77 -10.56
C THR A 68 5.17 -22.43 -10.78
N ASN A 69 4.90 -21.50 -11.68
CA ASN A 69 3.55 -21.20 -12.12
C ASN A 69 3.09 -22.18 -13.22
N LYS A 70 1.83 -22.06 -13.66
CA LYS A 70 1.27 -22.88 -14.76
C LYS A 70 2.03 -22.77 -16.09
N ARG A 71 2.90 -21.78 -16.26
CA ARG A 71 3.74 -21.56 -17.44
C ARG A 71 5.20 -22.01 -17.22
N ASN A 72 5.47 -22.83 -16.21
CA ASN A 72 6.81 -23.26 -15.80
C ASN A 72 7.79 -22.10 -15.52
N LYS A 73 7.28 -20.90 -15.22
CA LYS A 73 8.11 -19.82 -14.70
C LYS A 73 8.26 -19.96 -13.20
N GLU A 74 9.47 -19.80 -12.73
CA GLU A 74 9.81 -19.74 -11.32
C GLU A 74 9.07 -18.58 -10.63
N VAL A 75 8.51 -18.86 -9.45
CA VAL A 75 7.81 -17.89 -8.62
C VAL A 75 8.58 -17.76 -7.32
N GLY A 76 8.99 -16.53 -7.00
CA GLY A 76 9.68 -16.24 -5.76
C GLY A 76 8.70 -16.13 -4.58
N ASP A 77 9.14 -16.63 -3.45
CA ASP A 77 8.48 -16.42 -2.17
C ASP A 77 9.18 -15.29 -1.41
N LEU A 78 8.43 -14.58 -0.57
CA LEU A 78 9.01 -13.51 0.25
C LEU A 78 9.90 -14.11 1.34
N VAL A 79 11.06 -13.49 1.52
CA VAL A 79 12.00 -13.77 2.60
C VAL A 79 12.49 -12.43 3.15
N ILE A 80 12.73 -12.35 4.45
CA ILE A 80 13.29 -11.14 5.07
C ILE A 80 14.72 -10.92 4.55
N ASP A 81 15.02 -9.70 4.14
CA ASP A 81 16.38 -9.21 3.98
C ASP A 81 16.79 -8.51 5.27
N GLU A 82 17.68 -9.13 6.05
CA GLU A 82 18.00 -8.67 7.38
C GLU A 82 18.63 -7.28 7.38
N THR A 83 19.45 -6.96 6.38
CA THR A 83 20.09 -5.64 6.27
C THR A 83 19.06 -4.53 6.03
N ALA A 84 18.09 -4.77 5.14
CA ALA A 84 17.00 -3.85 4.89
C ALA A 84 15.97 -3.84 6.03
N ALA A 85 15.76 -4.98 6.70
CA ALA A 85 14.86 -5.09 7.85
C ALA A 85 15.33 -4.27 9.07
N GLU A 86 16.63 -4.16 9.29
CA GLU A 86 17.18 -3.28 10.35
C GLU A 86 16.77 -1.82 10.11
N ILE A 87 16.80 -1.36 8.87
CA ILE A 87 16.36 -0.01 8.52
C ILE A 87 14.85 0.15 8.75
N VAL A 88 14.05 -0.87 8.45
CA VAL A 88 12.60 -0.86 8.75
C VAL A 88 12.37 -0.73 10.26
N ARG A 89 13.07 -1.52 11.08
CA ARG A 89 13.01 -1.44 12.55
C ARG A 89 13.40 -0.06 13.05
N LEU A 90 14.45 0.54 12.50
CA LEU A 90 14.90 1.89 12.83
C LEU A 90 13.80 2.94 12.50
N ILE A 91 13.16 2.85 11.34
CA ILE A 91 12.09 3.75 10.93
C ILE A 91 10.91 3.69 11.92
N PHE A 92 10.45 2.48 12.27
CA PHE A 92 9.37 2.30 13.24
C PHE A 92 9.77 2.78 14.64
N HIS A 93 10.98 2.51 15.09
CA HIS A 93 11.50 3.00 16.37
C HIS A 93 11.51 4.54 16.44
N LYS A 94 12.04 5.20 15.41
CA LYS A 94 12.03 6.68 15.30
C LYS A 94 10.62 7.26 15.30
N TYR A 95 9.69 6.57 14.63
CA TYR A 95 8.30 7.03 14.53
C TYR A 95 7.54 6.88 15.85
N VAL A 96 7.62 5.72 16.49
CA VAL A 96 6.83 5.34 17.66
C VAL A 96 7.45 5.83 18.95
N ASN A 97 8.76 5.64 19.14
CA ASN A 97 9.43 5.91 20.42
C ASN A 97 9.99 7.34 20.51
N GLU A 98 10.51 7.86 19.40
CA GLU A 98 11.08 9.21 19.37
C GLU A 98 10.10 10.27 18.87
N GLY A 99 8.90 9.87 18.43
CA GLY A 99 7.86 10.77 17.97
C GLY A 99 8.17 11.52 16.67
N TYR A 100 9.13 11.04 15.86
CA TYR A 100 9.48 11.69 14.60
C TYR A 100 8.33 11.57 13.59
N GLY A 101 8.07 12.65 12.85
CA GLY A 101 7.21 12.58 11.67
C GLY A 101 7.96 11.99 10.48
N ALA A 102 7.23 11.46 9.49
CA ALA A 102 7.85 10.83 8.31
C ALA A 102 8.84 11.76 7.57
N GLN A 103 8.57 13.06 7.52
CA GLN A 103 9.49 14.04 6.91
C GLN A 103 10.80 14.19 7.71
N ARG A 104 10.72 14.13 9.04
CA ARG A 104 11.91 14.20 9.89
C ARG A 104 12.74 12.92 9.78
N ILE A 105 12.09 11.76 9.68
CA ILE A 105 12.74 10.47 9.44
C ILE A 105 13.45 10.47 8.08
N SER A 106 12.80 10.97 7.02
CA SER A 106 13.40 11.09 5.69
C SER A 106 14.70 11.90 5.73
N ARG A 107 14.67 13.04 6.41
CA ARG A 107 15.86 13.90 6.57
C ARG A 107 16.95 13.18 7.38
N TYR A 108 16.59 12.53 8.48
CA TYR A 108 17.52 11.77 9.32
C TYR A 108 18.24 10.67 8.52
N LEU A 109 17.49 9.89 7.72
CA LEU A 109 18.08 8.83 6.89
C LEU A 109 19.05 9.41 5.84
N MET A 110 18.69 10.56 5.25
CA MET A 110 19.57 11.28 4.31
C MET A 110 20.86 11.78 4.98
N GLU A 111 20.78 12.36 6.17
CA GLU A 111 21.92 12.82 6.97
C GLU A 111 22.87 11.67 7.34
N MET A 112 22.30 10.50 7.64
CA MET A 112 23.06 9.27 7.95
C MET A 112 23.54 8.54 6.70
N ASN A 113 23.28 9.08 5.50
CA ASN A 113 23.59 8.46 4.20
C ASN A 113 22.98 7.05 4.01
N ILE A 114 21.85 6.78 4.69
CA ILE A 114 21.09 5.54 4.54
C ILE A 114 20.18 5.67 3.33
N ARG A 115 20.45 4.87 2.30
CA ARG A 115 19.73 4.89 1.03
C ARG A 115 19.09 3.54 0.73
N ARG A 116 18.15 3.54 -0.20
CA ARG A 116 17.55 2.32 -0.74
C ARG A 116 18.57 1.58 -1.62
N GLU A 117 18.27 0.34 -1.97
CA GLU A 117 19.12 -0.49 -2.84
C GLU A 117 19.38 0.14 -4.22
N ASP A 118 18.42 0.90 -4.73
CA ASP A 118 18.53 1.65 -5.98
C ASP A 118 19.34 2.95 -5.85
N GLY A 119 19.92 3.22 -4.67
CA GLY A 119 20.67 4.44 -4.36
C GLY A 119 19.82 5.68 -4.11
N SER A 120 18.50 5.57 -4.19
CA SER A 120 17.57 6.68 -3.94
C SER A 120 17.34 6.90 -2.44
N ASP A 121 17.00 8.13 -2.08
CA ASP A 121 16.60 8.47 -0.72
C ASP A 121 15.20 7.91 -0.39
N PHE A 122 14.83 7.92 0.89
CA PHE A 122 13.51 7.55 1.37
C PHE A 122 12.56 8.76 1.36
N PRO A 123 11.73 8.96 0.33
CA PRO A 123 10.79 10.07 0.33
C PRO A 123 9.69 9.85 1.38
N ASN A 124 9.14 10.95 1.88
CA ASN A 124 8.07 10.95 2.87
C ASN A 124 6.89 10.02 2.50
N THR A 125 6.49 10.02 1.23
CA THR A 125 5.39 9.17 0.73
C THR A 125 5.69 7.68 0.85
N THR A 126 6.94 7.28 0.64
CA THR A 126 7.38 5.90 0.82
C THR A 126 7.37 5.51 2.29
N LEU A 127 7.89 6.36 3.18
CA LEU A 127 7.88 6.12 4.62
C LEU A 127 6.45 5.98 5.17
N VAL A 128 5.52 6.83 4.71
CA VAL A 128 4.11 6.72 5.11
C VAL A 128 3.48 5.41 4.61
N ARG A 129 3.82 4.96 3.39
CA ARG A 129 3.36 3.65 2.90
C ARG A 129 3.97 2.50 3.70
N MET A 130 5.25 2.56 4.03
CA MET A 130 5.90 1.57 4.88
C MET A 130 5.21 1.47 6.23
N LEU A 131 5.01 2.58 6.93
CA LEU A 131 4.36 2.62 8.24
C LEU A 131 2.92 2.07 8.23
N LYS A 132 2.24 2.06 7.07
CA LYS A 132 0.87 1.53 6.90
C LYS A 132 0.83 0.07 6.45
N ASN A 133 1.94 -0.48 5.99
CA ASN A 133 1.94 -1.79 5.37
C ASN A 133 1.97 -2.91 6.41
N ARG A 134 0.89 -3.68 6.49
CA ARG A 134 0.73 -4.81 7.42
C ARG A 134 1.69 -5.97 7.20
N ILE A 135 2.34 -6.03 6.05
CA ILE A 135 3.30 -7.11 5.77
C ILE A 135 4.44 -7.15 6.80
N TYR A 136 4.78 -6.01 7.40
CA TYR A 136 5.81 -5.95 8.44
C TYR A 136 5.42 -6.66 9.73
N THR A 137 4.14 -6.96 9.94
CA THR A 137 3.65 -7.82 11.03
C THR A 137 3.52 -9.28 10.61
N GLY A 138 3.99 -9.64 9.40
CA GLY A 138 3.89 -10.98 8.85
C GLY A 138 2.56 -11.27 8.16
N VAL A 139 1.69 -10.28 7.95
CA VAL A 139 0.39 -10.45 7.29
C VAL A 139 0.45 -10.00 5.85
N ILE A 140 0.26 -10.92 4.91
CA ILE A 140 0.13 -10.62 3.48
C ILE A 140 -1.32 -10.19 3.24
N HIS A 141 -1.52 -9.07 2.53
CA HIS A 141 -2.86 -8.59 2.21
C HIS A 141 -3.01 -8.28 0.72
N ASN A 142 -4.21 -8.47 0.22
CA ASN A 142 -4.60 -8.11 -1.14
C ASN A 142 -6.07 -7.64 -1.16
N GLY A 143 -6.27 -6.33 -1.28
CA GLY A 143 -7.60 -5.74 -1.09
C GLY A 143 -8.10 -5.96 0.33
N ASP A 144 -9.25 -6.62 0.45
CA ASP A 144 -9.92 -6.89 1.73
C ASP A 144 -9.53 -8.25 2.35
N VAL A 145 -8.72 -9.05 1.64
CA VAL A 145 -8.30 -10.38 2.10
C VAL A 145 -6.91 -10.31 2.72
N GLU A 146 -6.79 -10.90 3.89
CA GLU A 146 -5.55 -10.99 4.67
C GLU A 146 -5.20 -12.47 4.93
N SER A 147 -3.91 -12.77 4.98
CA SER A 147 -3.42 -14.08 5.39
C SER A 147 -3.45 -14.23 6.92
N GLU A 148 -3.30 -15.45 7.39
CA GLU A 148 -2.86 -15.66 8.77
C GLU A 148 -1.47 -15.06 8.98
N PRO A 149 -1.13 -14.62 10.21
CA PRO A 149 0.20 -14.13 10.52
C PRO A 149 1.28 -15.18 10.28
N ILE A 150 2.30 -14.82 9.50
CA ILE A 150 3.44 -15.67 9.15
C ILE A 150 4.65 -15.19 9.95
N PRO A 151 5.06 -15.91 11.02
CA PRO A 151 6.15 -15.46 11.89
C PRO A 151 7.48 -15.26 11.15
N GLU A 152 7.73 -16.05 10.10
CA GLU A 152 8.95 -15.97 9.28
C GLU A 152 9.06 -14.65 8.47
N LEU A 153 7.94 -13.94 8.29
CA LEU A 153 7.88 -12.67 7.57
C LEU A 153 7.73 -11.47 8.51
N GLN A 154 7.68 -11.69 9.80
CA GLN A 154 7.50 -10.62 10.78
C GLN A 154 8.80 -9.85 11.02
N ILE A 155 8.82 -8.57 10.67
CA ILE A 155 9.92 -7.65 10.97
C ILE A 155 9.62 -6.80 12.20
N ILE A 156 8.35 -6.41 12.36
CA ILE A 156 7.87 -5.50 13.40
C ILE A 156 6.83 -6.22 14.28
N ASP A 157 6.92 -6.02 15.56
CA ASP A 157 5.95 -6.48 16.52
C ASP A 157 4.56 -5.86 16.28
N PRO A 158 3.47 -6.63 16.34
CA PRO A 158 2.10 -6.13 16.13
C PRO A 158 1.74 -4.94 17.02
N ASP A 159 2.15 -4.95 18.29
CA ASP A 159 1.86 -3.85 19.22
C ASP A 159 2.54 -2.55 18.78
N THR A 160 3.78 -2.64 18.32
CA THR A 160 4.53 -1.49 17.78
C THR A 160 3.85 -0.95 16.51
N PHE A 161 3.37 -1.84 15.65
CA PHE A 161 2.63 -1.45 14.44
C PHE A 161 1.32 -0.72 14.79
N GLU A 162 0.52 -1.25 15.70
CA GLU A 162 -0.75 -0.63 16.12
C GLU A 162 -0.53 0.74 16.79
N ARG A 163 0.53 0.88 17.60
CA ARG A 163 0.93 2.19 18.15
C ARG A 163 1.29 3.17 17.03
N ALA A 164 1.98 2.74 15.99
CA ALA A 164 2.26 3.58 14.83
C ALA A 164 0.97 4.03 14.11
N GLN A 165 -0.02 3.12 13.94
CA GLN A 165 -1.31 3.47 13.34
C GLN A 165 -2.08 4.50 14.19
N THR A 166 -2.12 4.32 15.51
CA THR A 166 -2.77 5.24 16.44
C THR A 166 -2.14 6.64 16.35
N LEU A 167 -0.81 6.73 16.42
CA LEU A 167 -0.10 8.00 16.28
C LEU A 167 -0.34 8.66 14.91
N MET A 168 -0.52 7.87 13.86
CA MET A 168 -0.81 8.38 12.52
C MET A 168 -2.22 8.96 12.45
N LYS A 169 -3.22 8.30 13.05
CA LYS A 169 -4.60 8.80 13.16
C LYS A 169 -4.65 10.11 13.93
N ASP A 170 -4.03 10.16 15.11
CA ASP A 170 -3.99 11.35 15.97
C ASP A 170 -3.37 12.57 15.27
N ARG A 171 -2.27 12.35 14.56
CA ARG A 171 -1.62 13.41 13.78
C ARG A 171 -2.49 13.90 12.61
N THR A 172 -3.30 13.03 12.02
CA THR A 172 -4.24 13.38 10.95
C THR A 172 -5.40 14.18 11.51
N MET A 173 -5.99 13.76 12.63
CA MET A 173 -7.09 14.47 13.31
C MET A 173 -6.65 15.87 13.75
N ASN A 174 -5.46 16.01 14.32
CA ASN A 174 -4.93 17.31 14.73
C ASN A 174 -4.66 18.25 13.53
N ARG A 175 -4.40 17.74 12.33
CA ARG A 175 -4.26 18.55 11.12
C ARG A 175 -5.59 19.06 10.56
N THR A 176 -6.66 18.29 10.68
CA THR A 176 -8.00 18.70 10.23
C THR A 176 -8.65 19.73 11.16
N GLY A 177 -8.26 19.75 12.45
CA GLY A 177 -8.70 20.74 13.42
C GLY A 177 -7.90 22.06 13.40
N ALA A 178 -6.71 22.07 12.81
CA ALA A 178 -5.91 23.26 12.63
C ALA A 178 -6.15 23.83 11.23
N SER A 179 -6.79 24.97 11.12
CA SER A 179 -6.88 25.71 9.88
C SER A 179 -5.48 25.75 9.21
N ALA A 180 -5.39 25.22 7.99
CA ALA A 180 -4.14 25.14 7.23
C ALA A 180 -3.48 26.52 6.97
N ASN A 181 -4.17 27.59 7.27
CA ASN A 181 -3.76 28.97 7.10
C ASN A 181 -3.13 29.63 8.32
N LEU A 182 -3.12 28.96 9.48
CA LEU A 182 -2.47 29.47 10.68
C LEU A 182 -0.97 29.11 10.67
N ARG A 183 -0.24 29.62 9.70
CA ARG A 183 1.21 29.81 9.81
C ARG A 183 1.49 30.99 10.75
N GLY A 184 0.90 30.97 11.94
CA GLY A 184 1.15 31.93 12.98
C GLY A 184 2.58 31.82 13.49
N ARG A 185 3.30 32.92 13.49
CA ARG A 185 4.62 33.07 14.15
C ARG A 185 4.51 33.05 15.68
N SER A 186 3.32 32.82 16.24
CA SER A 186 3.05 32.83 17.68
C SER A 186 3.16 31.43 18.27
N LEU A 187 3.89 31.30 19.38
CA LEU A 187 4.04 30.07 20.16
C LEU A 187 2.71 29.48 20.66
N LEU A 188 1.68 30.34 20.78
CA LEU A 188 0.37 29.97 21.34
C LEU A 188 -0.68 29.59 20.28
N VAL A 189 -0.37 29.71 18.99
CA VAL A 189 -1.28 29.36 17.90
C VAL A 189 -1.67 27.88 18.02
N GLY A 190 -2.97 27.69 18.28
CA GLY A 190 -3.53 26.35 18.38
C GLY A 190 -3.44 25.66 19.74
N ASN A 191 -2.85 26.30 20.73
CA ASN A 191 -2.71 25.79 22.10
C ASN A 191 -3.54 26.55 23.12
N ILE A 192 -4.37 27.50 22.69
CA ILE A 192 -5.25 28.28 23.56
C ILE A 192 -6.68 27.79 23.41
N TYR A 193 -7.31 27.50 24.51
CA TYR A 193 -8.71 27.08 24.59
C TYR A 193 -9.51 28.01 25.52
N CYS A 194 -10.77 28.23 25.17
CA CYS A 194 -11.67 29.00 26.04
C CYS A 194 -11.93 28.23 27.34
N GLY A 195 -11.62 28.83 28.48
CA GLY A 195 -11.86 28.23 29.79
C GLY A 195 -13.34 28.02 30.13
N HIS A 196 -14.28 28.68 29.42
CA HIS A 196 -15.72 28.58 29.65
C HIS A 196 -16.37 27.47 28.75
N CYS A 197 -16.07 27.44 27.46
CA CYS A 197 -16.72 26.51 26.53
C CYS A 197 -15.79 25.42 25.98
N GLY A 198 -14.51 25.43 26.34
CA GLY A 198 -13.52 24.46 25.87
C GLY A 198 -13.15 24.57 24.38
N ASN A 199 -13.74 25.51 23.64
CA ASN A 199 -13.43 25.69 22.23
C ASN A 199 -12.05 26.32 22.05
N ARG A 200 -11.37 25.89 20.97
CA ARG A 200 -10.07 26.44 20.60
C ARG A 200 -10.21 27.88 20.15
N LEU A 201 -9.35 28.74 20.65
CA LEU A 201 -9.28 30.14 20.23
C LEU A 201 -8.33 30.22 19.01
N THR A 202 -8.78 30.89 17.96
CA THR A 202 -8.06 31.12 16.68
C THR A 202 -7.46 32.50 16.64
#